data_8eb09c0f574565983265532345014e2b
#
_entry.id   8eb09c0f574565983265532345014e2b
#
_cell.length_a   1.000
_cell.length_b   1.000
_cell.length_c   1.000
_cell.angle_alpha   90.00
_cell.angle_beta   90.00
_cell.angle_gamma   90.00
#
_symmetry.space_group_name_H-M   'P 1'
#
loop_
_entity.id
_entity.type
_entity.pdbx_description
1 polymer ?
#
loop_
_entity_poly.entity_id
_entity_poly.type
_entity_poly.pdbx_seq_one_letter_code
_entity_poly.pdbx_strand_id
1 'polypeptide(L)'
;MNARCVVAAVLFLAVAVSTGCGPTGAGSPGEEEEVVLVLSPGDAELVVRDGQSVSQGYTAIVREPDGSETDVTAETAFSVDDQRLGDFSGALFTAGGGRAGATTVHGLHEGIAGQTDLVVRVEGARVDPSAPADAPDLFDGASEDAARAPSIVYPADRTTVPPNLGDLETHWTDAAGNDLFEIRLKGAYVDLRAYVAGTAAGAGLWAAFLPTEWRVAGESERGGQLTLTVRGLAAASPGTAGTSAPIQLALSDEDLDGGLYYWAAAGALPSGIYRHDLARPGEPAEAYFTTAESPGNRCVACHALSRDGTRMAITLDGGDGAATVLDVATRTPMMPVDGSVRWNFAAFNPDATRLVTVHQGRMVLRDAATGAEIAEVPTGGRATHPDFSPDGTRLAFISAPGAAADWVFSGGSLMTITYDRATDTFGAATPLVASAGDNVFYPSWSPDGQWLLFNRSSEDAYDDPSAEVYVVRADGSAAPQKLDTPNMSGGITNSWARWAPFVQVLAPGEPEEEPMFWLTFSSKRAFGVRLPGGQPQLWMAPFFPARAGTGDPSAPAFRLPFQDIGTSNHIAQWTEQVIDVE
;
A
#
# COMPACT_ATOMS: atom_id res chain seq x y z
N MET A 1 -28.57 -8.64 12.01
CA MET A 1 -28.52 -9.24 13.37
C MET A 1 -27.20 -9.99 13.47
N ASN A 2 -26.13 -9.30 13.70
CA ASN A 2 -24.81 -9.91 13.87
C ASN A 2 -24.26 -9.47 15.23
N ALA A 3 -24.03 -10.46 16.07
CA ALA A 3 -23.47 -10.29 17.39
C ALA A 3 -21.97 -9.96 17.27
N ARG A 4 -21.59 -8.80 17.75
CA ARG A 4 -20.19 -8.43 17.97
C ARG A 4 -19.72 -9.10 19.26
N CYS A 5 -18.71 -9.96 19.17
CA CYS A 5 -17.94 -10.37 20.34
C CYS A 5 -17.11 -9.19 20.84
N VAL A 6 -17.40 -8.75 22.04
CA VAL A 6 -16.59 -7.78 22.77
C VAL A 6 -15.50 -8.57 23.50
N VAL A 7 -14.25 -8.39 23.09
CA VAL A 7 -13.10 -8.85 23.87
C VAL A 7 -12.87 -7.84 24.98
N ALA A 8 -13.05 -8.28 26.22
CA ALA A 8 -12.78 -7.46 27.41
C ALA A 8 -11.27 -7.48 27.70
N ALA A 9 -10.62 -6.34 27.51
CA ALA A 9 -9.26 -6.12 27.99
C ALA A 9 -9.28 -6.00 29.53
N VAL A 10 -8.57 -6.87 30.19
CA VAL A 10 -8.35 -6.81 31.65
C VAL A 10 -7.16 -5.89 31.91
N LEU A 11 -7.45 -4.69 32.41
CA LEU A 11 -6.46 -3.70 32.80
C LEU A 11 -5.91 -4.09 34.19
N PHE A 12 -4.63 -4.42 34.32
CA PHE A 12 -3.97 -4.51 35.61
C PHE A 12 -3.57 -3.11 36.08
N LEU A 13 -4.20 -2.66 37.18
CA LEU A 13 -3.90 -1.40 37.84
C LEU A 13 -2.80 -1.63 38.88
N ALA A 14 -1.59 -1.16 38.63
CA ALA A 14 -0.54 -1.10 39.64
C ALA A 14 -0.79 0.12 40.54
N VAL A 15 -1.10 -0.11 41.80
CA VAL A 15 -1.24 0.94 42.82
C VAL A 15 0.13 1.16 43.52
N ALA A 16 0.77 2.29 43.24
CA ALA A 16 1.90 2.74 44.01
C ALA A 16 1.41 3.51 45.25
N VAL A 17 1.68 2.99 46.45
CA VAL A 17 1.43 3.69 47.71
C VAL A 17 2.76 4.24 48.23
N SER A 18 2.86 5.56 48.30
CA SER A 18 3.97 6.23 49.03
C SER A 18 3.60 6.42 50.50
N THR A 19 4.44 5.97 51.41
CA THR A 19 4.29 6.26 52.82
C THR A 19 5.60 6.72 53.45
N GLY A 20 5.46 7.67 54.33
CA GLY A 20 6.51 8.36 55.05
C GLY A 20 7.14 7.57 56.22
N CYS A 21 8.25 8.10 56.66
CA CYS A 21 9.17 7.61 57.66
C CYS A 21 8.63 7.41 59.07
N GLY A 22 9.16 6.36 59.76
CA GLY A 22 9.28 6.24 61.21
C GLY A 22 10.05 4.95 61.57
N PRO A 23 11.06 4.98 62.46
CA PRO A 23 12.00 3.89 62.65
C PRO A 23 11.59 2.97 63.79
N THR A 24 11.47 1.68 63.53
CA THR A 24 11.75 0.62 64.54
C THR A 24 11.94 -0.71 63.79
N GLY A 25 13.02 -1.41 64.10
CA GLY A 25 13.41 -2.65 63.48
C GLY A 25 12.41 -3.79 63.71
N ALA A 26 12.11 -4.44 62.60
CA ALA A 26 11.64 -5.80 62.56
C ALA A 26 12.02 -6.33 61.16
N GLY A 27 12.40 -7.59 61.06
CA GLY A 27 12.97 -8.23 59.87
C GLY A 27 12.17 -7.97 58.59
N SER A 28 12.88 -7.93 57.48
CA SER A 28 12.28 -7.95 56.14
C SER A 28 11.21 -9.03 56.07
N PRO A 29 10.01 -8.73 55.55
CA PRO A 29 9.12 -9.79 55.13
C PRO A 29 9.89 -10.59 54.07
N GLY A 30 10.07 -11.91 54.29
CA GLY A 30 10.57 -12.79 53.24
C GLY A 30 9.71 -12.56 52.00
N GLU A 31 10.34 -12.42 50.86
CA GLU A 31 9.66 -12.57 49.58
C GLU A 31 8.92 -13.91 49.69
N GLU A 32 7.58 -13.90 49.68
CA GLU A 32 6.81 -15.12 49.54
C GLU A 32 7.18 -15.66 48.15
N GLU A 33 8.03 -16.70 48.13
CA GLU A 33 8.36 -17.36 46.86
C GLU A 33 7.02 -17.89 46.27
N GLU A 34 6.67 -17.38 45.10
CA GLU A 34 5.42 -17.69 44.39
C GLU A 34 5.56 -19.00 43.64
N VAL A 35 4.49 -19.79 43.54
CA VAL A 35 4.41 -20.97 42.67
C VAL A 35 4.49 -20.51 41.22
N VAL A 36 5.43 -21.05 40.44
CA VAL A 36 5.64 -20.63 39.05
C VAL A 36 5.59 -21.83 38.12
N LEU A 37 5.02 -21.58 36.90
CA LEU A 37 5.04 -22.55 35.79
C LEU A 37 6.22 -22.19 34.87
N VAL A 38 7.19 -23.08 34.78
CA VAL A 38 8.39 -22.93 33.94
C VAL A 38 8.20 -23.75 32.66
N LEU A 39 8.29 -23.08 31.52
CA LEU A 39 8.26 -23.73 30.21
C LEU A 39 9.70 -23.97 29.69
N SER A 40 9.92 -25.12 29.07
CA SER A 40 11.22 -25.48 28.48
C SER A 40 11.01 -26.15 27.09
N PRO A 41 11.86 -25.84 26.10
CA PRO A 41 13.01 -24.94 26.16
C PRO A 41 12.59 -23.48 26.31
N GLY A 42 13.43 -22.67 26.95
CA GLY A 42 13.36 -21.22 26.87
C GLY A 42 13.91 -20.72 25.54
N ASP A 43 13.33 -19.65 24.99
CA ASP A 43 13.83 -18.93 23.81
C ASP A 43 14.14 -19.85 22.61
N ALA A 44 13.18 -20.68 22.21
CA ALA A 44 13.38 -21.65 21.13
C ALA A 44 13.48 -20.95 19.76
N GLU A 45 14.36 -21.47 18.90
CA GLU A 45 14.45 -21.05 17.49
C GLU A 45 14.22 -22.25 16.58
N LEU A 46 13.25 -22.13 15.66
CA LEU A 46 12.96 -23.10 14.62
C LEU A 46 13.32 -22.56 13.26
N VAL A 47 14.00 -23.35 12.42
CA VAL A 47 14.33 -22.98 11.05
C VAL A 47 13.61 -23.93 10.11
N VAL A 48 12.59 -23.41 9.43
CA VAL A 48 11.87 -24.12 8.36
C VAL A 48 12.66 -23.96 7.07
N ARG A 49 13.10 -25.09 6.47
CA ARG A 49 13.86 -25.09 5.21
C ARG A 49 13.02 -25.65 4.09
N ASP A 50 12.99 -24.94 2.95
CA ASP A 50 12.33 -25.33 1.71
C ASP A 50 10.88 -25.83 1.94
N GLY A 51 10.16 -25.14 2.83
CA GLY A 51 8.77 -25.44 3.17
C GLY A 51 8.55 -26.71 4.01
N GLN A 52 9.61 -27.36 4.51
CA GLN A 52 9.49 -28.56 5.34
C GLN A 52 9.13 -28.16 6.78
N SER A 53 7.98 -28.63 7.27
CA SER A 53 7.55 -28.37 8.64
C SER A 53 8.57 -28.85 9.68
N VAL A 54 8.77 -28.05 10.74
CA VAL A 54 9.66 -28.34 11.85
C VAL A 54 8.88 -28.27 13.15
N SER A 55 9.16 -29.16 14.09
CA SER A 55 8.44 -29.23 15.35
C SER A 55 9.37 -29.07 16.55
N GLN A 56 8.83 -28.45 17.63
CA GLN A 56 9.47 -28.28 18.93
C GLN A 56 8.55 -28.83 20.02
N GLY A 57 9.05 -29.79 20.80
CA GLY A 57 8.38 -30.24 22.03
C GLY A 57 8.68 -29.30 23.19
N TYR A 58 7.66 -29.03 23.99
CA TYR A 58 7.79 -28.23 25.22
C TYR A 58 7.50 -29.09 26.45
N THR A 59 8.09 -28.73 27.58
CA THR A 59 7.75 -29.26 28.90
C THR A 59 7.30 -28.13 29.81
N ALA A 60 6.40 -28.44 30.73
CA ALA A 60 5.89 -27.51 31.73
C ALA A 60 6.13 -28.07 33.14
N ILE A 61 6.89 -27.33 33.95
CA ILE A 61 7.28 -27.70 35.31
C ILE A 61 6.70 -26.69 36.29
N VAL A 62 5.86 -27.16 37.20
CA VAL A 62 5.49 -26.34 38.38
C VAL A 62 6.62 -26.39 39.39
N ARG A 63 7.09 -25.23 39.76
CA ARG A 63 8.10 -25.04 40.82
C ARG A 63 7.46 -24.38 42.02
N GLU A 64 7.51 -25.11 43.18
CA GLU A 64 6.98 -24.65 44.46
C GLU A 64 7.99 -23.78 45.20
N PRO A 65 7.57 -22.98 46.20
CA PRO A 65 8.44 -22.16 47.00
C PRO A 65 9.53 -22.94 47.79
N ASP A 66 9.29 -24.21 48.05
CA ASP A 66 10.29 -25.05 48.75
C ASP A 66 11.34 -25.64 47.78
N GLY A 67 11.25 -25.26 46.46
CA GLY A 67 12.16 -25.74 45.42
C GLY A 67 11.78 -27.09 44.83
N SER A 68 10.68 -27.71 45.27
CA SER A 68 10.18 -28.94 44.63
C SER A 68 9.63 -28.66 43.24
N GLU A 69 9.84 -29.61 42.32
CA GLU A 69 9.45 -29.52 40.92
C GLU A 69 8.50 -30.66 40.55
N THR A 70 7.43 -30.35 39.84
CA THR A 70 6.49 -31.35 39.32
C THR A 70 6.29 -31.15 37.83
N ASP A 71 6.49 -32.22 37.06
CA ASP A 71 6.20 -32.22 35.61
C ASP A 71 4.70 -32.31 35.39
N VAL A 72 4.12 -31.24 34.82
CA VAL A 72 2.69 -31.09 34.51
C VAL A 72 2.44 -30.93 33.01
N THR A 73 3.41 -31.33 32.20
CA THR A 73 3.37 -31.15 30.74
C THR A 73 2.10 -31.70 30.10
N ALA A 74 1.64 -32.88 30.54
CA ALA A 74 0.48 -33.55 29.96
C ALA A 74 -0.85 -32.84 30.31
N GLU A 75 -0.89 -32.09 31.42
CA GLU A 75 -2.06 -31.36 31.94
C GLU A 75 -2.04 -29.87 31.58
N THR A 76 -0.94 -29.38 30.96
CA THR A 76 -0.78 -27.98 30.57
C THR A 76 -1.40 -27.71 29.21
N ALA A 77 -2.22 -26.67 29.13
CA ALA A 77 -2.70 -26.12 27.86
C ALA A 77 -1.64 -25.17 27.27
N PHE A 78 -1.16 -25.51 26.07
CA PHE A 78 -0.19 -24.70 25.35
C PHE A 78 -0.85 -23.89 24.25
N SER A 79 -0.38 -22.65 24.02
CA SER A 79 -0.79 -21.77 22.93
C SER A 79 0.34 -20.83 22.51
N VAL A 80 0.17 -20.12 21.40
CA VAL A 80 1.03 -19.03 20.92
C VAL A 80 0.20 -17.80 20.64
N ASP A 81 0.81 -16.61 20.70
CA ASP A 81 0.13 -15.35 20.36
C ASP A 81 -0.16 -15.28 18.85
N ASP A 82 0.80 -15.61 18.00
CA ASP A 82 0.58 -15.65 16.55
C ASP A 82 0.44 -17.10 16.04
N GLN A 83 -0.81 -17.56 15.96
CA GLN A 83 -1.17 -18.89 15.44
C GLN A 83 -0.85 -19.08 13.94
N ARG A 84 -0.54 -17.98 13.20
CA ARG A 84 -0.15 -18.10 11.79
C ARG A 84 1.26 -18.66 11.61
N LEU A 85 2.08 -18.68 12.67
CA LEU A 85 3.41 -19.30 12.67
C LEU A 85 3.37 -20.82 12.78
N GLY A 86 2.33 -21.37 13.38
CA GLY A 86 2.14 -22.80 13.60
C GLY A 86 1.14 -23.11 14.70
N ASP A 87 0.92 -24.38 14.95
CA ASP A 87 -0.05 -24.88 15.92
C ASP A 87 0.53 -25.85 16.92
N PHE A 88 -0.10 -25.94 18.11
CA PHE A 88 0.18 -26.94 19.12
C PHE A 88 -0.71 -28.18 18.96
N SER A 89 -0.07 -29.36 19.11
CA SER A 89 -0.76 -30.64 19.33
C SER A 89 -0.25 -31.23 20.66
N GLY A 90 -1.02 -31.07 21.74
CA GLY A 90 -0.53 -31.29 23.10
C GLY A 90 0.63 -30.33 23.40
N ALA A 91 1.79 -30.87 23.79
CA ALA A 91 3.00 -30.11 24.06
C ALA A 91 3.94 -29.95 22.85
N LEU A 92 3.51 -30.35 21.66
CA LEU A 92 4.32 -30.28 20.44
C LEU A 92 3.84 -29.13 19.56
N PHE A 93 4.66 -28.09 19.42
CA PHE A 93 4.46 -27.02 18.44
C PHE A 93 5.00 -27.46 17.07
N THR A 94 4.28 -27.17 16.00
CA THR A 94 4.72 -27.44 14.62
C THR A 94 4.59 -26.17 13.80
N ALA A 95 5.74 -25.66 13.31
CA ALA A 95 5.81 -24.53 12.41
C ALA A 95 5.58 -24.96 10.96
N GLY A 96 4.80 -24.18 10.21
CA GLY A 96 4.64 -24.31 8.75
C GLY A 96 5.62 -23.43 7.99
N GLY A 97 5.84 -23.71 6.68
CA GLY A 97 6.79 -22.97 5.83
C GLY A 97 6.25 -21.68 5.21
N GLY A 98 5.06 -21.25 5.58
CA GLY A 98 4.40 -20.11 4.92
C GLY A 98 4.68 -18.73 5.55
N ARG A 99 5.17 -18.72 6.79
CA ARG A 99 5.40 -17.50 7.58
C ARG A 99 6.51 -17.70 8.61
N ALA A 100 7.29 -16.66 8.83
CA ALA A 100 8.30 -16.54 9.87
C ALA A 100 7.96 -15.38 10.81
N GLY A 101 8.59 -15.34 12.00
CA GLY A 101 8.38 -14.27 12.97
C GLY A 101 8.75 -14.70 14.39
N ALA A 102 8.56 -13.79 15.33
CA ALA A 102 8.67 -14.06 16.76
C ALA A 102 7.28 -14.12 17.41
N THR A 103 7.11 -14.96 18.43
CA THR A 103 5.87 -15.12 19.19
C THR A 103 6.17 -15.57 20.59
N THR A 104 5.22 -15.38 21.51
CA THR A 104 5.28 -15.93 22.86
C THR A 104 4.52 -17.25 22.92
N VAL A 105 5.14 -18.26 23.50
CA VAL A 105 4.52 -19.53 23.89
C VAL A 105 3.96 -19.39 25.29
N HIS A 106 2.69 -19.70 25.49
CA HIS A 106 2.01 -19.70 26.79
C HIS A 106 1.70 -21.12 27.22
N GLY A 107 1.85 -21.38 28.51
CA GLY A 107 1.36 -22.57 29.19
C GLY A 107 0.41 -22.19 30.32
N LEU A 108 -0.67 -22.93 30.47
CA LEU A 108 -1.64 -22.75 31.56
C LEU A 108 -1.95 -24.09 32.22
N HIS A 109 -1.62 -24.22 33.52
CA HIS A 109 -1.92 -25.38 34.33
C HIS A 109 -2.62 -24.95 35.63
N GLU A 110 -3.86 -25.42 35.87
CA GLU A 110 -4.66 -25.12 37.08
C GLU A 110 -4.67 -23.64 37.51
N GLY A 111 -4.60 -22.70 36.53
CA GLY A 111 -4.58 -21.25 36.78
C GLY A 111 -3.21 -20.64 36.98
N ILE A 112 -2.13 -21.45 36.99
CA ILE A 112 -0.75 -20.98 37.01
C ILE A 112 -0.30 -20.82 35.55
N ALA A 113 0.14 -19.61 35.18
CA ALA A 113 0.59 -19.28 33.84
C ALA A 113 2.12 -19.26 33.76
N GLY A 114 2.66 -19.76 32.65
CA GLY A 114 4.07 -19.65 32.27
C GLY A 114 4.20 -19.21 30.82
N GLN A 115 5.31 -18.60 30.47
CA GLN A 115 5.57 -18.16 29.10
C GLN A 115 7.04 -18.29 28.75
N THR A 116 7.32 -18.38 27.44
CA THR A 116 8.67 -18.36 26.87
C THR A 116 8.60 -17.86 25.42
N ASP A 117 9.72 -17.40 24.88
CA ASP A 117 9.76 -16.88 23.51
C ASP A 117 10.02 -18.01 22.50
N LEU A 118 9.52 -17.80 21.30
CA LEU A 118 9.74 -18.67 20.14
C LEU A 118 10.00 -17.81 18.90
N VAL A 119 11.07 -18.10 18.19
CA VAL A 119 11.35 -17.54 16.87
C VAL A 119 11.23 -18.64 15.81
N VAL A 120 10.44 -18.37 14.78
CA VAL A 120 10.36 -19.20 13.57
C VAL A 120 11.06 -18.45 12.44
N ARG A 121 12.06 -19.06 11.83
CA ARG A 121 12.74 -18.56 10.61
C ARG A 121 12.35 -19.39 9.42
N VAL A 122 12.31 -18.77 8.24
CA VAL A 122 12.11 -19.45 6.96
C VAL A 122 13.31 -19.23 6.06
N GLU A 123 13.97 -20.31 5.67
CA GLU A 123 15.02 -20.33 4.66
C GLU A 123 14.51 -21.12 3.45
N GLY A 124 14.68 -20.59 2.25
CA GLY A 124 14.21 -21.26 1.03
C GLY A 124 15.09 -20.97 -0.18
N ALA A 125 15.23 -21.98 -1.02
CA ALA A 125 15.95 -21.90 -2.27
C ALA A 125 15.09 -22.47 -3.41
N ARG A 126 14.59 -21.61 -4.30
CA ARG A 126 13.83 -22.05 -5.48
C ARG A 126 14.69 -21.96 -6.73
N VAL A 127 14.75 -23.05 -7.48
CA VAL A 127 15.32 -23.06 -8.82
C VAL A 127 14.20 -22.89 -9.84
N ASP A 128 14.22 -21.78 -10.58
CA ASP A 128 13.27 -21.54 -11.66
C ASP A 128 13.49 -22.54 -12.80
N PRO A 129 12.43 -22.98 -13.52
CA PRO A 129 12.58 -23.88 -14.66
C PRO A 129 13.52 -23.37 -15.78
N SER A 130 13.80 -22.08 -15.84
CA SER A 130 14.77 -21.49 -16.76
C SER A 130 16.23 -21.76 -16.36
N ALA A 131 16.48 -22.02 -15.07
CA ALA A 131 17.83 -22.24 -14.53
C ALA A 131 18.19 -23.74 -14.46
N PRO A 132 19.48 -24.10 -14.53
CA PRO A 132 19.91 -25.49 -14.31
C PRO A 132 19.63 -25.92 -12.86
N ALA A 133 19.30 -27.20 -12.66
CA ALA A 133 18.92 -27.73 -11.35
C ALA A 133 20.04 -27.66 -10.29
N ASP A 134 21.29 -27.60 -10.72
CA ASP A 134 22.48 -27.44 -9.88
C ASP A 134 22.90 -25.95 -9.68
N ALA A 135 22.05 -25.01 -10.04
CA ALA A 135 22.34 -23.57 -9.88
C ALA A 135 22.78 -23.20 -8.44
N PRO A 136 22.16 -23.70 -7.35
CA PRO A 136 22.66 -23.44 -6.01
C PRO A 136 24.13 -23.82 -5.81
N ASP A 137 24.52 -25.02 -6.25
CA ASP A 137 25.89 -25.54 -6.11
C ASP A 137 26.89 -24.71 -6.93
N LEU A 138 26.48 -24.21 -8.12
CA LEU A 138 27.30 -23.33 -8.95
C LEU A 138 27.61 -22.01 -8.23
N PHE A 139 26.62 -21.40 -7.57
CA PHE A 139 26.82 -20.18 -6.79
C PHE A 139 27.60 -20.40 -5.51
N ASP A 140 27.38 -21.51 -4.81
CA ASP A 140 28.10 -21.85 -3.58
C ASP A 140 29.59 -22.17 -3.87
N GLY A 141 29.89 -22.73 -5.03
CA GLY A 141 31.25 -23.00 -5.49
C GLY A 141 31.98 -21.82 -6.09
N ALA A 142 31.30 -20.72 -6.42
CA ALA A 142 31.88 -19.55 -7.08
C ALA A 142 32.59 -18.62 -6.08
N SER A 143 33.79 -18.16 -6.44
CA SER A 143 34.47 -17.09 -5.71
C SER A 143 33.92 -15.72 -6.12
N GLU A 144 33.96 -14.75 -5.18
CA GLU A 144 33.44 -13.39 -5.44
C GLU A 144 34.35 -12.61 -6.39
N ASP A 145 33.75 -12.00 -7.41
CA ASP A 145 34.41 -11.12 -8.38
C ASP A 145 33.53 -9.88 -8.64
N ALA A 146 33.93 -8.75 -8.06
CA ALA A 146 33.19 -7.49 -8.18
C ALA A 146 33.01 -7.01 -9.64
N ALA A 147 33.90 -7.44 -10.58
CA ALA A 147 33.74 -7.09 -11.98
C ALA A 147 32.54 -7.78 -12.66
N ARG A 148 31.99 -8.81 -12.03
CA ARG A 148 30.80 -9.52 -12.49
C ARG A 148 29.51 -9.05 -11.84
N ALA A 149 29.56 -8.04 -10.94
CA ALA A 149 28.41 -7.59 -10.18
C ALA A 149 27.31 -6.99 -11.09
N PRO A 150 26.06 -7.53 -11.05
CA PRO A 150 24.92 -6.87 -11.67
C PRO A 150 24.58 -5.54 -10.98
N SER A 151 23.81 -4.68 -11.66
CA SER A 151 23.30 -3.44 -11.06
C SER A 151 21.78 -3.45 -11.03
N ILE A 152 21.19 -3.44 -9.82
CA ILE A 152 19.73 -3.38 -9.64
C ILE A 152 19.25 -1.98 -10.07
N VAL A 153 18.22 -1.94 -10.92
CA VAL A 153 17.60 -0.69 -11.40
C VAL A 153 16.15 -0.54 -10.95
N TYR A 154 15.53 -1.60 -10.49
CA TYR A 154 14.18 -1.59 -9.91
C TYR A 154 14.01 -2.82 -8.98
N PRO A 155 13.37 -2.68 -7.82
CA PRO A 155 12.87 -1.44 -7.21
C PRO A 155 14.01 -0.48 -6.80
N ALA A 156 13.65 0.75 -6.47
CA ALA A 156 14.63 1.73 -5.96
C ALA A 156 15.00 1.41 -4.50
N ASP A 157 16.21 1.78 -4.08
CA ASP A 157 16.61 1.69 -2.68
C ASP A 157 15.67 2.48 -1.77
N ARG A 158 15.32 1.96 -0.59
CA ARG A 158 14.39 2.49 0.40
C ARG A 158 12.94 2.59 -0.06
N THR A 159 12.53 1.84 -1.08
CA THR A 159 11.11 1.69 -1.41
C THR A 159 10.38 1.04 -0.21
N THR A 160 9.23 1.62 0.16
CA THR A 160 8.31 1.02 1.14
C THR A 160 7.16 0.37 0.38
N VAL A 161 6.82 -0.87 0.70
CA VAL A 161 5.77 -1.63 0.05
C VAL A 161 4.81 -2.25 1.07
N PRO A 162 3.53 -2.47 0.73
CA PRO A 162 2.61 -3.22 1.58
C PRO A 162 2.94 -4.71 1.55
N PRO A 163 2.70 -5.46 2.64
CA PRO A 163 3.02 -6.88 2.73
C PRO A 163 2.25 -7.74 1.72
N ASN A 164 1.03 -7.33 1.37
CA ASN A 164 0.16 -8.03 0.41
C ASN A 164 0.23 -7.48 -1.02
N LEU A 165 1.36 -6.91 -1.45
CA LEU A 165 1.49 -6.39 -2.83
C LEU A 165 1.38 -7.49 -3.90
N GLY A 166 1.66 -8.73 -3.57
CA GLY A 166 1.64 -9.90 -4.44
C GLY A 166 2.99 -10.17 -5.09
N ASP A 167 3.52 -9.27 -5.88
CA ASP A 167 4.86 -9.37 -6.47
C ASP A 167 5.45 -7.99 -6.70
N LEU A 168 6.74 -7.86 -6.45
CA LEU A 168 7.53 -6.71 -6.81
C LEU A 168 8.65 -7.17 -7.74
N GLU A 169 8.49 -6.94 -9.04
CA GLU A 169 9.50 -7.33 -10.02
C GLU A 169 10.90 -6.81 -9.63
N THR A 170 11.92 -7.62 -9.85
CA THR A 170 13.31 -7.21 -9.71
C THR A 170 13.93 -7.04 -11.08
N HIS A 171 14.46 -5.86 -11.38
CA HIS A 171 15.13 -5.57 -12.66
C HIS A 171 16.58 -5.18 -12.42
N TRP A 172 17.46 -5.68 -13.27
CA TRP A 172 18.88 -5.36 -13.20
C TRP A 172 19.51 -5.27 -14.59
N THR A 173 20.64 -4.59 -14.64
CA THR A 173 21.53 -4.59 -15.80
C THR A 173 22.76 -5.44 -15.50
N ASP A 174 23.25 -6.11 -16.52
CA ASP A 174 24.47 -6.91 -16.46
C ASP A 174 25.42 -6.55 -17.62
N ALA A 175 26.63 -6.12 -17.30
CA ALA A 175 27.68 -5.79 -18.27
C ALA A 175 28.76 -6.88 -18.39
N ALA A 176 28.72 -7.87 -17.49
CA ALA A 176 29.76 -8.91 -17.38
C ALA A 176 29.46 -10.15 -18.23
N GLY A 177 28.29 -10.19 -18.90
CA GLY A 177 27.86 -11.33 -19.68
C GLY A 177 27.47 -12.53 -18.81
N ASN A 178 26.90 -12.29 -17.64
CA ASN A 178 26.27 -13.32 -16.83
C ASN A 178 24.96 -13.77 -17.48
N ASP A 179 24.60 -15.03 -17.31
CA ASP A 179 23.39 -15.65 -17.86
C ASP A 179 22.64 -16.49 -16.83
N LEU A 180 23.16 -16.59 -15.60
CA LEU A 180 22.54 -17.22 -14.46
C LEU A 180 22.61 -16.28 -13.24
N PHE A 181 21.48 -16.13 -12.51
CA PHE A 181 21.38 -15.16 -11.43
C PHE A 181 20.75 -15.80 -10.18
N GLU A 182 21.29 -15.42 -9.01
CA GLU A 182 20.67 -15.65 -7.70
C GLU A 182 20.06 -14.32 -7.25
N ILE A 183 18.76 -14.30 -6.97
CA ILE A 183 18.07 -13.17 -6.35
C ILE A 183 17.77 -13.55 -4.90
N ARG A 184 18.20 -12.74 -3.95
CA ARG A 184 18.05 -13.02 -2.52
C ARG A 184 17.27 -11.92 -1.84
N LEU A 185 16.22 -12.31 -1.12
CA LEU A 185 15.47 -11.49 -0.17
C LEU A 185 15.84 -11.94 1.25
N LYS A 186 16.46 -11.07 2.02
CA LYS A 186 16.87 -11.37 3.39
C LYS A 186 16.33 -10.34 4.37
N GLY A 187 15.61 -10.80 5.38
CA GLY A 187 15.06 -10.04 6.49
C GLY A 187 15.59 -10.52 7.84
N ALA A 188 14.88 -10.12 8.89
CA ALA A 188 15.15 -10.58 10.26
C ALA A 188 14.80 -12.07 10.42
N TYR A 189 13.73 -12.53 9.77
CA TYR A 189 13.18 -13.87 9.93
C TYR A 189 13.25 -14.71 8.66
N VAL A 190 13.51 -14.11 7.48
CA VAL A 190 13.57 -14.84 6.21
C VAL A 190 14.94 -14.76 5.55
N ASP A 191 15.32 -15.82 4.81
CA ASP A 191 16.44 -15.86 3.87
C ASP A 191 15.98 -16.67 2.63
N LEU A 192 15.46 -15.96 1.63
CA LEU A 192 14.83 -16.55 0.46
C LEU A 192 15.69 -16.29 -0.78
N ARG A 193 15.93 -17.34 -1.57
CA ARG A 193 16.73 -17.29 -2.79
C ARG A 193 15.95 -17.84 -3.97
N ALA A 194 16.05 -17.19 -5.11
CA ALA A 194 15.56 -17.68 -6.38
C ALA A 194 16.71 -17.70 -7.39
N TYR A 195 16.90 -18.84 -8.03
CA TYR A 195 17.88 -19.01 -9.10
C TYR A 195 17.18 -18.98 -10.44
N VAL A 196 17.55 -18.02 -11.30
CA VAL A 196 16.89 -17.77 -12.59
C VAL A 196 17.95 -17.62 -13.69
N ALA A 197 17.68 -18.16 -14.87
CA ALA A 197 18.46 -17.83 -16.05
C ALA A 197 17.97 -16.51 -16.69
N GLY A 198 17.00 -15.83 -16.04
CA GLY A 198 16.49 -14.53 -16.39
C GLY A 198 15.71 -14.47 -17.70
N THR A 199 14.75 -13.56 -17.78
CA THR A 199 14.16 -13.16 -19.06
C THR A 199 14.91 -11.92 -19.53
N ALA A 200 15.69 -12.06 -20.59
CA ALA A 200 16.36 -10.93 -21.20
C ALA A 200 15.31 -9.96 -21.75
N ALA A 201 15.28 -8.74 -21.20
CA ALA A 201 14.50 -7.64 -21.77
C ALA A 201 15.27 -6.93 -22.91
N GLY A 202 16.52 -7.34 -23.13
CA GLY A 202 17.46 -6.86 -24.13
C GLY A 202 18.87 -7.33 -23.81
N ALA A 203 19.86 -6.93 -24.58
CA ALA A 203 21.25 -7.28 -24.30
C ALA A 203 21.70 -6.71 -22.95
N GLY A 204 21.98 -7.58 -21.98
CA GLY A 204 22.37 -7.21 -20.62
C GLY A 204 21.26 -6.56 -19.78
N LEU A 205 19.99 -6.71 -20.16
CA LEU A 205 18.82 -6.20 -19.44
C LEU A 205 17.97 -7.39 -18.96
N TRP A 206 17.73 -7.49 -17.66
CA TRP A 206 17.10 -8.64 -17.02
C TRP A 206 15.98 -8.26 -16.07
N ALA A 207 14.93 -9.10 -16.01
CA ALA A 207 13.83 -8.96 -15.05
C ALA A 207 13.44 -10.34 -14.51
N ALA A 208 13.00 -10.37 -13.25
CA ALA A 208 12.47 -11.59 -12.61
C ALA A 208 11.23 -11.28 -11.77
N PHE A 209 10.35 -12.30 -11.70
CA PHE A 209 9.17 -12.35 -10.86
C PHE A 209 9.39 -13.36 -9.74
N LEU A 210 9.06 -12.98 -8.52
CA LEU A 210 9.31 -13.77 -7.31
C LEU A 210 8.04 -13.85 -6.42
N PRO A 211 6.87 -14.24 -6.96
CA PRO A 211 5.61 -14.13 -6.21
C PRO A 211 5.58 -14.99 -4.94
N THR A 212 6.23 -16.16 -4.96
CA THR A 212 6.31 -17.03 -3.79
C THR A 212 7.19 -16.44 -2.71
N GLU A 213 8.37 -15.93 -3.08
CA GLU A 213 9.33 -15.33 -2.19
C GLU A 213 8.75 -14.04 -1.59
N TRP A 214 8.11 -13.18 -2.41
CA TRP A 214 7.44 -11.96 -1.93
C TRP A 214 6.30 -12.25 -0.97
N ARG A 215 5.48 -13.26 -1.23
CA ARG A 215 4.40 -13.64 -0.32
C ARG A 215 4.93 -14.07 1.05
N VAL A 216 5.98 -14.92 1.09
CA VAL A 216 6.58 -15.36 2.35
C VAL A 216 7.26 -14.20 3.07
N ALA A 217 8.02 -13.36 2.36
CA ALA A 217 8.70 -12.21 2.92
C ALA A 217 7.70 -11.17 3.45
N GLY A 218 6.64 -10.85 2.68
CA GLY A 218 5.59 -9.91 3.07
C GLY A 218 4.88 -10.33 4.35
N GLU A 219 4.48 -11.60 4.44
CA GLU A 219 3.83 -12.14 5.63
C GLU A 219 4.74 -12.21 6.87
N SER A 220 6.05 -12.30 6.66
CA SER A 220 7.01 -12.55 7.74
C SER A 220 7.67 -11.29 8.29
N GLU A 221 7.89 -10.28 7.45
CA GLU A 221 8.67 -9.09 7.76
C GLU A 221 7.80 -7.82 7.87
N ARG A 222 6.55 -7.97 8.29
CA ARG A 222 5.60 -6.85 8.50
C ARG A 222 6.20 -5.81 9.44
N GLY A 223 6.13 -4.53 9.07
CA GLY A 223 6.75 -3.43 9.81
C GLY A 223 8.29 -3.43 9.78
N GLY A 224 8.90 -4.40 9.11
CA GLY A 224 10.34 -4.61 9.09
C GLY A 224 11.02 -4.18 7.79
N GLN A 225 12.21 -4.73 7.58
CA GLN A 225 13.06 -4.40 6.43
C GLN A 225 13.58 -5.66 5.72
N LEU A 226 13.70 -5.59 4.41
CA LEU A 226 14.32 -6.59 3.56
C LEU A 226 15.55 -6.00 2.87
N THR A 227 16.59 -6.81 2.77
CA THR A 227 17.74 -6.57 1.88
C THR A 227 17.55 -7.40 0.62
N LEU A 228 17.54 -6.76 -0.55
CA LEU A 228 17.52 -7.40 -1.85
C LEU A 228 18.90 -7.32 -2.49
N THR A 229 19.42 -8.46 -2.96
CA THR A 229 20.66 -8.55 -3.75
C THR A 229 20.45 -9.44 -4.98
N VAL A 230 21.23 -9.17 -6.02
CA VAL A 230 21.32 -10.01 -7.21
C VAL A 230 22.77 -10.41 -7.40
N ARG A 231 23.05 -11.73 -7.49
CA ARG A 231 24.34 -12.26 -7.89
C ARG A 231 24.26 -12.78 -9.31
N GLY A 232 25.33 -12.59 -10.07
CA GLY A 232 25.40 -13.08 -11.45
C GLY A 232 26.66 -13.91 -11.69
N LEU A 233 26.51 -14.99 -12.46
CA LEU A 233 27.63 -15.80 -12.96
C LEU A 233 27.39 -16.22 -14.42
N ALA A 234 28.44 -16.58 -15.13
CA ALA A 234 28.33 -17.24 -16.44
C ALA A 234 28.26 -18.76 -16.24
N ALA A 235 27.13 -19.38 -16.57
CA ALA A 235 26.92 -20.82 -16.37
C ALA A 235 27.96 -21.69 -17.08
N ALA A 236 28.48 -21.24 -18.23
CA ALA A 236 29.55 -21.94 -18.96
C ALA A 236 30.91 -21.87 -18.27
N SER A 237 31.11 -20.98 -17.28
CA SER A 237 32.37 -20.78 -16.55
C SER A 237 32.08 -20.33 -15.11
N PRO A 238 31.51 -21.22 -14.27
CA PRO A 238 30.88 -20.84 -13.00
C PRO A 238 31.87 -20.58 -11.85
N GLY A 239 33.18 -20.50 -12.12
CA GLY A 239 34.20 -20.31 -11.08
C GLY A 239 34.17 -18.98 -10.33
N THR A 240 33.48 -17.95 -10.87
CA THR A 240 33.35 -16.63 -10.25
C THR A 240 31.94 -16.08 -10.41
N ALA A 241 31.42 -15.44 -9.37
CA ALA A 241 30.15 -14.71 -9.36
C ALA A 241 30.35 -13.31 -8.77
N GLY A 242 29.55 -12.34 -9.20
CA GLY A 242 29.59 -10.99 -8.64
C GLY A 242 28.26 -10.63 -7.99
N THR A 243 28.32 -9.93 -6.85
CA THR A 243 27.15 -9.53 -6.06
C THR A 243 26.86 -8.04 -6.27
N SER A 244 25.62 -7.68 -6.57
CA SER A 244 25.16 -6.29 -6.66
C SER A 244 25.37 -5.52 -5.35
N ALA A 245 25.41 -4.19 -5.42
CA ALA A 245 25.13 -3.39 -4.24
C ALA A 245 23.75 -3.79 -3.68
N PRO A 246 23.62 -3.97 -2.35
CA PRO A 246 22.32 -4.27 -1.74
C PRO A 246 21.41 -3.06 -1.80
N ILE A 247 20.12 -3.28 -1.96
CA ILE A 247 19.08 -2.29 -1.73
C ILE A 247 18.25 -2.67 -0.51
N GLN A 248 17.78 -1.66 0.22
CA GLN A 248 16.92 -1.84 1.39
C GLN A 248 15.48 -1.54 1.00
N LEU A 249 14.56 -2.40 1.45
CA LEU A 249 13.13 -2.24 1.26
C LEU A 249 12.47 -2.25 2.63
N ALA A 250 11.50 -1.37 2.84
CA ALA A 250 10.67 -1.38 4.04
C ALA A 250 9.32 -2.04 3.73
N LEU A 251 8.76 -2.74 4.69
CA LEU A 251 7.40 -3.28 4.62
C LEU A 251 6.52 -2.50 5.59
N SER A 252 5.31 -2.09 5.16
CA SER A 252 4.30 -1.66 6.12
C SER A 252 3.81 -2.86 6.93
N ASP A 253 3.20 -2.60 8.09
CA ASP A 253 2.65 -3.69 8.90
C ASP A 253 1.31 -4.20 8.37
N GLU A 254 0.46 -3.28 7.92
CA GLU A 254 -0.90 -3.56 7.51
C GLU A 254 -1.02 -3.86 6.02
N ASP A 255 -1.95 -4.74 5.68
CA ASP A 255 -2.33 -5.01 4.30
C ASP A 255 -3.01 -3.81 3.66
N LEU A 256 -2.94 -3.73 2.34
CA LEU A 256 -3.83 -2.88 1.57
C LEU A 256 -5.17 -3.58 1.41
N ASP A 257 -6.24 -2.86 1.73
CA ASP A 257 -7.61 -3.29 1.56
C ASP A 257 -8.35 -2.44 0.54
N GLY A 258 -9.56 -2.87 0.16
CA GLY A 258 -10.45 -2.16 -0.74
C GLY A 258 -10.12 -2.37 -2.21
N GLY A 259 -10.59 -1.47 -3.04
CA GLY A 259 -10.50 -1.56 -4.49
C GLY A 259 -9.79 -0.37 -5.13
N LEU A 260 -9.09 -0.64 -6.22
CA LEU A 260 -8.54 0.37 -7.08
C LEU A 260 -9.17 0.26 -8.48
N TYR A 261 -9.82 1.34 -8.91
CA TYR A 261 -10.38 1.46 -10.25
C TYR A 261 -9.53 2.45 -11.06
N TYR A 262 -9.30 2.14 -12.33
CA TYR A 262 -8.50 3.02 -13.17
C TYR A 262 -8.92 2.93 -14.63
N TRP A 263 -8.64 3.99 -15.37
CA TRP A 263 -8.87 4.00 -16.81
C TRP A 263 -7.68 3.41 -17.55
N ALA A 264 -7.97 2.45 -18.45
CA ALA A 264 -6.98 1.87 -19.34
C ALA A 264 -7.35 2.09 -20.79
N ALA A 265 -6.38 2.45 -21.60
CA ALA A 265 -6.53 2.62 -23.04
C ALA A 265 -5.26 2.23 -23.78
N ALA A 266 -5.36 2.15 -25.11
CA ALA A 266 -4.33 1.65 -25.99
C ALA A 266 -3.98 0.16 -25.73
N GLY A 267 -3.09 -0.40 -26.53
CA GLY A 267 -2.74 -1.82 -26.42
C GLY A 267 -3.81 -2.75 -27.03
N ALA A 268 -3.80 -4.01 -26.57
CA ALA A 268 -4.69 -5.06 -27.06
C ALA A 268 -6.00 -5.18 -26.28
N LEU A 269 -6.09 -4.54 -25.10
CA LEU A 269 -7.25 -4.60 -24.22
C LEU A 269 -8.31 -3.56 -24.62
N PRO A 270 -9.62 -3.81 -24.38
CA PRO A 270 -10.66 -2.80 -24.55
C PRO A 270 -10.39 -1.57 -23.71
N SER A 271 -10.64 -0.37 -24.27
CA SER A 271 -10.55 0.87 -23.49
C SER A 271 -11.71 1.00 -22.52
N GLY A 272 -11.45 1.46 -21.31
CA GLY A 272 -12.47 1.64 -20.28
C GLY A 272 -11.92 1.58 -18.87
N ILE A 273 -12.80 1.30 -17.91
CA ILE A 273 -12.46 1.20 -16.49
C ILE A 273 -12.12 -0.25 -16.16
N TYR A 274 -10.96 -0.40 -15.54
CA TYR A 274 -10.48 -1.65 -14.94
C TYR A 274 -10.49 -1.52 -13.44
N ARG A 275 -10.61 -2.64 -12.72
CA ARG A 275 -10.52 -2.66 -11.26
C ARG A 275 -9.63 -3.79 -10.78
N HIS A 276 -9.08 -3.60 -9.58
CA HIS A 276 -8.36 -4.63 -8.85
C HIS A 276 -8.81 -4.65 -7.40
N ASP A 277 -9.05 -5.85 -6.87
CA ASP A 277 -9.31 -6.11 -5.46
C ASP A 277 -7.97 -6.32 -4.75
N LEU A 278 -7.61 -5.40 -3.87
CA LEU A 278 -6.34 -5.43 -3.15
C LEU A 278 -6.24 -6.58 -2.13
N ALA A 279 -7.38 -7.14 -1.71
CA ALA A 279 -7.42 -8.35 -0.91
C ALA A 279 -7.05 -9.62 -1.70
N ARG A 280 -6.87 -9.51 -3.04
CA ARG A 280 -6.50 -10.61 -3.95
C ARG A 280 -5.16 -10.35 -4.64
N PRO A 281 -4.07 -10.31 -3.88
CA PRO A 281 -2.75 -10.07 -4.45
C PRO A 281 -2.38 -11.17 -5.48
N GLY A 282 -1.71 -10.78 -6.55
CA GLY A 282 -1.30 -11.68 -7.62
C GLY A 282 -2.36 -11.94 -8.70
N GLU A 283 -3.61 -11.50 -8.53
CA GLU A 283 -4.60 -11.49 -9.60
C GLU A 283 -4.40 -10.25 -10.51
N PRO A 284 -4.56 -10.37 -11.83
CA PRO A 284 -4.55 -9.20 -12.71
C PRO A 284 -5.82 -8.37 -12.49
N ALA A 285 -5.75 -7.07 -12.83
CA ALA A 285 -6.95 -6.25 -12.84
C ALA A 285 -7.96 -6.77 -13.87
N GLU A 286 -9.24 -6.73 -13.53
CA GLU A 286 -10.34 -7.14 -14.40
C GLU A 286 -10.93 -5.96 -15.16
N ALA A 287 -11.44 -6.20 -16.36
CA ALA A 287 -12.23 -5.24 -17.10
C ALA A 287 -13.58 -5.04 -16.37
N TYR A 288 -13.79 -3.84 -15.84
CA TYR A 288 -15.01 -3.57 -15.07
C TYR A 288 -16.12 -2.95 -15.92
N PHE A 289 -15.84 -1.82 -16.60
CA PHE A 289 -16.80 -1.15 -17.47
C PHE A 289 -16.08 -0.53 -18.66
N THR A 290 -16.06 -1.25 -19.76
CA THR A 290 -15.35 -0.86 -20.98
C THR A 290 -16.31 -0.35 -22.05
N THR A 291 -15.76 0.00 -23.20
CA THR A 291 -16.55 0.35 -24.39
C THR A 291 -17.58 -0.74 -24.73
N ALA A 292 -17.29 -2.02 -24.45
CA ALA A 292 -18.19 -3.12 -24.78
C ALA A 292 -19.45 -3.15 -23.88
N GLU A 293 -19.34 -2.78 -22.61
CA GLU A 293 -20.46 -2.71 -21.66
C GLU A 293 -21.22 -1.38 -21.77
N SER A 294 -20.62 -0.35 -22.36
CA SER A 294 -21.24 0.96 -22.43
C SER A 294 -22.45 0.97 -23.42
N PRO A 295 -23.53 1.68 -23.08
CA PRO A 295 -24.70 1.78 -23.99
C PRO A 295 -24.30 2.33 -25.36
N GLY A 296 -24.47 1.53 -26.41
CA GLY A 296 -24.11 1.88 -27.78
C GLY A 296 -22.62 1.82 -28.11
N ASN A 297 -21.84 1.07 -27.36
CA ASN A 297 -20.38 0.91 -27.50
C ASN A 297 -19.63 2.25 -27.48
N ARG A 298 -20.04 3.16 -26.58
CA ARG A 298 -19.46 4.50 -26.45
C ARG A 298 -18.16 4.46 -25.67
N CYS A 299 -17.25 5.35 -25.98
CA CYS A 299 -16.03 5.52 -25.22
C CYS A 299 -16.36 5.86 -23.75
N VAL A 300 -15.79 5.11 -22.81
CA VAL A 300 -15.87 5.40 -21.37
C VAL A 300 -14.64 6.22 -20.98
N ALA A 301 -14.86 7.34 -20.30
CA ALA A 301 -13.80 8.27 -19.96
C ALA A 301 -13.81 8.62 -18.45
N CYS A 302 -13.59 9.88 -18.09
CA CYS A 302 -13.42 10.34 -16.72
C CYS A 302 -14.40 9.67 -15.73
N HIS A 303 -13.85 9.13 -14.66
CA HIS A 303 -14.62 8.43 -13.64
C HIS A 303 -14.25 8.92 -12.25
N ALA A 304 -15.20 8.86 -11.32
CA ALA A 304 -15.02 9.09 -9.91
C ALA A 304 -15.88 8.09 -9.13
N LEU A 305 -15.36 7.53 -8.05
CA LEU A 305 -16.09 6.58 -7.22
C LEU A 305 -16.53 7.21 -5.92
N SER A 306 -17.64 6.71 -5.38
CA SER A 306 -18.00 6.90 -3.99
C SER A 306 -17.01 6.12 -3.10
N ARG A 307 -16.74 6.63 -1.91
CA ARG A 307 -15.79 6.05 -0.97
C ARG A 307 -16.15 4.61 -0.58
N ASP A 308 -17.46 4.34 -0.44
CA ASP A 308 -18.00 3.00 -0.16
C ASP A 308 -18.01 2.04 -1.36
N GLY A 309 -17.59 2.51 -2.55
CA GLY A 309 -17.53 1.72 -3.78
C GLY A 309 -18.87 1.41 -4.43
N THR A 310 -20.00 1.91 -3.91
CA THR A 310 -21.34 1.55 -4.43
C THR A 310 -21.75 2.30 -5.68
N ARG A 311 -21.14 3.46 -5.96
CA ARG A 311 -21.48 4.35 -7.07
C ARG A 311 -20.26 4.82 -7.84
N MET A 312 -20.42 4.93 -9.15
CA MET A 312 -19.38 5.46 -10.05
C MET A 312 -19.97 6.51 -10.99
N ALA A 313 -19.50 7.75 -10.88
CA ALA A 313 -19.76 8.78 -11.87
C ALA A 313 -18.87 8.55 -13.09
N ILE A 314 -19.43 8.53 -14.30
CA ILE A 314 -18.68 8.35 -15.56
C ILE A 314 -19.10 9.38 -16.61
N THR A 315 -18.19 9.57 -17.59
CA THR A 315 -18.51 10.28 -18.83
C THR A 315 -18.40 9.33 -20.01
N LEU A 316 -19.22 9.57 -21.01
CA LEU A 316 -19.23 8.82 -22.28
C LEU A 316 -18.86 9.75 -23.43
N ASP A 317 -18.07 9.24 -24.40
CA ASP A 317 -17.56 9.96 -25.57
C ASP A 317 -16.57 11.09 -25.27
N GLY A 318 -15.84 10.98 -24.14
CA GLY A 318 -14.81 11.95 -23.77
C GLY A 318 -15.37 13.23 -23.15
N GLY A 319 -14.57 14.31 -23.20
CA GLY A 319 -14.95 15.60 -22.62
C GLY A 319 -16.21 16.19 -23.26
N ASP A 320 -17.04 16.84 -22.41
CA ASP A 320 -18.36 17.40 -22.77
C ASP A 320 -19.38 16.36 -23.30
N GLY A 321 -19.09 15.08 -23.15
CA GLY A 321 -20.00 14.00 -23.52
C GLY A 321 -21.15 13.82 -22.53
N ALA A 322 -22.01 12.84 -22.77
CA ALA A 322 -23.06 12.47 -21.84
C ALA A 322 -22.46 11.87 -20.57
N ALA A 323 -23.10 12.09 -19.43
CA ALA A 323 -22.62 11.61 -18.16
C ALA A 323 -23.74 10.90 -17.38
N THR A 324 -23.35 9.97 -16.52
CA THR A 324 -24.25 9.24 -15.63
C THR A 324 -23.54 8.77 -14.37
N VAL A 325 -24.31 8.35 -13.38
CA VAL A 325 -23.82 7.53 -12.27
C VAL A 325 -24.19 6.08 -12.56
N LEU A 326 -23.23 5.18 -12.39
CA LEU A 326 -23.47 3.74 -12.41
C LEU A 326 -23.74 3.26 -10.97
N ASP A 327 -24.69 2.36 -10.82
CA ASP A 327 -24.72 1.42 -9.71
C ASP A 327 -23.60 0.40 -9.92
N VAL A 328 -22.69 0.27 -8.96
CA VAL A 328 -21.47 -0.54 -9.15
C VAL A 328 -21.75 -2.03 -9.15
N ALA A 329 -22.73 -2.51 -8.36
CA ALA A 329 -23.08 -3.93 -8.33
C ALA A 329 -23.69 -4.43 -9.63
N THR A 330 -24.58 -3.62 -10.24
CA THR A 330 -25.31 -4.00 -11.46
C THR A 330 -24.71 -3.44 -12.74
N ARG A 331 -23.73 -2.53 -12.65
CA ARG A 331 -23.15 -1.77 -13.78
C ARG A 331 -24.19 -1.01 -14.60
N THR A 332 -25.35 -0.68 -14.03
CA THR A 332 -26.42 0.00 -14.74
C THR A 332 -26.40 1.51 -14.55
N PRO A 333 -26.63 2.30 -15.59
CA PRO A 333 -26.82 3.74 -15.48
C PRO A 333 -28.03 4.09 -14.60
N MET A 334 -27.83 4.93 -13.59
CA MET A 334 -28.90 5.45 -12.72
C MET A 334 -29.61 6.66 -13.34
N MET A 335 -28.99 7.29 -14.35
CA MET A 335 -29.52 8.45 -15.07
C MET A 335 -29.52 8.20 -16.56
N PRO A 336 -30.39 8.88 -17.36
CA PRO A 336 -30.37 8.78 -18.81
C PRO A 336 -29.00 9.17 -19.38
N VAL A 337 -28.52 8.40 -20.35
CA VAL A 337 -27.26 8.64 -21.08
C VAL A 337 -27.48 9.38 -22.42
N ASP A 338 -28.55 10.17 -22.50
CA ASP A 338 -28.97 10.90 -23.69
C ASP A 338 -28.31 12.28 -23.88
N GLY A 339 -27.41 12.66 -22.96
CA GLY A 339 -26.73 13.94 -22.95
C GLY A 339 -27.52 15.07 -22.31
N SER A 340 -28.66 14.77 -21.69
CA SER A 340 -29.39 15.74 -20.84
C SER A 340 -28.61 16.12 -19.59
N VAL A 341 -27.75 15.23 -19.12
CA VAL A 341 -26.81 15.47 -18.02
C VAL A 341 -25.38 15.33 -18.56
N ARG A 342 -24.53 16.30 -18.21
CA ARG A 342 -23.12 16.36 -18.63
C ARG A 342 -22.24 16.80 -17.49
N TRP A 343 -21.06 16.23 -17.42
CA TRP A 343 -19.95 16.71 -16.60
C TRP A 343 -18.63 16.15 -17.12
N ASN A 344 -17.53 16.80 -16.77
CA ASN A 344 -16.16 16.35 -17.07
C ASN A 344 -15.48 15.79 -15.82
N PHE A 345 -15.76 16.39 -14.66
CA PHE A 345 -15.25 15.94 -13.36
C PHE A 345 -16.38 15.88 -12.36
N ALA A 346 -16.22 14.97 -11.39
CA ALA A 346 -17.20 14.74 -10.34
C ALA A 346 -16.51 14.31 -9.03
N ALA A 347 -17.15 14.59 -7.90
CA ALA A 347 -16.77 14.07 -6.60
C ALA A 347 -18.02 13.77 -5.76
N PHE A 348 -18.08 12.57 -5.20
CA PHE A 348 -19.12 12.19 -4.23
C PHE A 348 -18.80 12.77 -2.85
N ASN A 349 -19.82 13.14 -2.11
CA ASN A 349 -19.69 13.34 -0.68
C ASN A 349 -19.48 11.97 0.03
N PRO A 350 -19.01 11.94 1.29
CA PRO A 350 -18.62 10.69 1.96
C PRO A 350 -19.70 9.62 2.06
N ASP A 351 -21.00 9.99 2.09
CA ASP A 351 -22.11 9.04 2.16
C ASP A 351 -22.75 8.73 0.79
N ALA A 352 -22.12 9.16 -0.30
CA ALA A 352 -22.56 8.94 -1.68
C ALA A 352 -23.99 9.45 -2.01
N THR A 353 -24.58 10.33 -1.19
CA THR A 353 -25.92 10.90 -1.44
C THR A 353 -25.90 12.14 -2.31
N ARG A 354 -24.75 12.83 -2.36
CA ARG A 354 -24.51 14.05 -3.13
C ARG A 354 -23.32 13.85 -4.07
N LEU A 355 -23.39 14.57 -5.18
CA LEU A 355 -22.36 14.57 -6.21
C LEU A 355 -22.12 16.02 -6.64
N VAL A 356 -20.90 16.53 -6.47
CA VAL A 356 -20.48 17.78 -7.11
C VAL A 356 -19.94 17.44 -8.48
N THR A 357 -20.46 18.13 -9.52
CA THR A 357 -20.08 17.93 -10.93
C THR A 357 -19.58 19.21 -11.54
N VAL A 358 -18.70 19.10 -12.54
CA VAL A 358 -18.17 20.24 -13.30
C VAL A 358 -18.46 20.05 -14.79
N HIS A 359 -19.04 21.09 -15.40
CA HIS A 359 -19.21 21.17 -16.85
C HIS A 359 -18.99 22.60 -17.31
N GLN A 360 -18.04 22.80 -18.23
CA GLN A 360 -17.67 24.10 -18.79
C GLN A 360 -17.37 25.18 -17.72
N GLY A 361 -16.68 24.77 -16.64
CA GLY A 361 -16.29 25.61 -15.54
C GLY A 361 -17.38 25.94 -14.53
N ARG A 362 -18.61 25.48 -14.72
CA ARG A 362 -19.71 25.58 -13.76
C ARG A 362 -19.69 24.38 -12.84
N MET A 363 -19.71 24.61 -11.54
CA MET A 363 -19.69 23.56 -10.52
C MET A 363 -21.04 23.48 -9.82
N VAL A 364 -21.65 22.30 -9.77
CA VAL A 364 -23.02 22.06 -9.32
C VAL A 364 -23.10 20.88 -8.36
N LEU A 365 -23.77 21.08 -7.23
CA LEU A 365 -24.19 20.01 -6.33
C LEU A 365 -25.46 19.35 -6.88
N ARG A 366 -25.43 18.03 -6.95
CA ARG A 366 -26.53 17.19 -7.45
C ARG A 366 -26.92 16.11 -6.44
N ASP A 367 -28.16 15.67 -6.53
CA ASP A 367 -28.58 14.41 -5.96
C ASP A 367 -27.89 13.26 -6.73
N ALA A 368 -27.18 12.40 -6.04
CA ALA A 368 -26.34 11.39 -6.67
C ALA A 368 -27.14 10.24 -7.30
N ALA A 369 -28.40 10.02 -6.89
CA ALA A 369 -29.26 8.98 -7.45
C ALA A 369 -30.02 9.45 -8.70
N THR A 370 -30.43 10.71 -8.73
CA THR A 370 -31.31 11.24 -9.77
C THR A 370 -30.62 12.18 -10.75
N GLY A 371 -29.44 12.73 -10.39
CA GLY A 371 -28.75 13.76 -11.16
C GLY A 371 -29.37 15.14 -11.06
N ALA A 372 -30.45 15.31 -10.30
CA ALA A 372 -31.13 16.61 -10.16
C ALA A 372 -30.19 17.66 -9.52
N GLU A 373 -30.16 18.86 -10.12
CA GLU A 373 -29.41 19.99 -9.55
C GLU A 373 -30.04 20.45 -8.25
N ILE A 374 -29.23 20.60 -7.20
CA ILE A 374 -29.63 21.07 -5.88
C ILE A 374 -29.19 22.52 -5.69
N ALA A 375 -27.90 22.79 -5.91
CA ALA A 375 -27.31 24.11 -5.72
C ALA A 375 -26.10 24.33 -6.63
N GLU A 376 -25.83 25.57 -6.98
CA GLU A 376 -24.58 25.94 -7.62
C GLU A 376 -23.53 26.23 -6.54
N VAL A 377 -22.31 25.71 -6.71
CA VAL A 377 -21.20 25.99 -5.80
C VAL A 377 -20.69 27.41 -6.09
N PRO A 378 -20.64 28.32 -5.10
CA PRO A 378 -20.25 29.71 -5.33
C PRO A 378 -18.72 29.85 -5.46
N THR A 379 -18.17 29.38 -6.57
CA THR A 379 -16.72 29.34 -6.85
C THR A 379 -16.12 30.69 -7.21
N GLY A 380 -16.96 31.69 -7.52
CA GLY A 380 -16.52 33.03 -7.93
C GLY A 380 -16.01 33.11 -9.38
N GLY A 381 -16.10 32.04 -10.17
CA GLY A 381 -15.67 31.97 -11.56
C GLY A 381 -15.59 30.54 -12.06
N ARG A 382 -14.87 30.32 -13.16
CA ARG A 382 -14.64 28.96 -13.68
C ARG A 382 -13.86 28.11 -12.67
N ALA A 383 -14.36 26.92 -12.42
CA ALA A 383 -13.77 25.99 -11.47
C ALA A 383 -13.80 24.55 -12.00
N THR A 384 -12.89 23.70 -11.49
CA THR A 384 -12.76 22.32 -11.92
C THR A 384 -12.19 21.44 -10.78
N HIS A 385 -12.05 20.13 -11.01
CA HIS A 385 -11.44 19.16 -10.13
C HIS A 385 -11.91 19.22 -8.67
N PRO A 386 -13.20 18.98 -8.39
CA PRO A 386 -13.71 18.95 -7.02
C PRO A 386 -13.23 17.71 -6.26
N ASP A 387 -13.07 17.83 -4.93
CA ASP A 387 -12.87 16.70 -4.01
C ASP A 387 -13.42 17.04 -2.61
N PHE A 388 -14.22 16.14 -2.01
CA PHE A 388 -14.79 16.35 -0.68
C PHE A 388 -13.83 15.90 0.42
N SER A 389 -13.81 16.66 1.52
CA SER A 389 -13.12 16.19 2.75
C SER A 389 -13.78 14.93 3.31
N PRO A 390 -13.02 14.05 4.00
CA PRO A 390 -13.55 12.78 4.50
C PRO A 390 -14.67 12.96 5.55
N ASP A 391 -14.74 14.09 6.24
CA ASP A 391 -15.83 14.46 7.15
C ASP A 391 -17.05 15.07 6.42
N GLY A 392 -16.92 15.37 5.11
CA GLY A 392 -17.97 15.94 4.29
C GLY A 392 -18.30 17.39 4.58
N THR A 393 -17.46 18.11 5.33
CA THR A 393 -17.73 19.52 5.73
C THR A 393 -17.06 20.55 4.84
N ARG A 394 -16.14 20.12 3.96
CA ARG A 394 -15.38 20.97 3.05
C ARG A 394 -15.30 20.37 1.66
N LEU A 395 -15.19 21.25 0.67
CA LEU A 395 -14.87 20.87 -0.72
C LEU A 395 -13.59 21.60 -1.12
N ALA A 396 -12.63 20.86 -1.67
CA ALA A 396 -11.49 21.43 -2.38
C ALA A 396 -11.81 21.48 -3.88
N PHE A 397 -11.31 22.47 -4.59
CA PHE A 397 -11.48 22.61 -6.02
C PHE A 397 -10.41 23.53 -6.61
N ILE A 398 -10.28 23.52 -7.93
CA ILE A 398 -9.37 24.41 -8.66
C ILE A 398 -10.16 25.57 -9.26
N SER A 399 -9.76 26.79 -8.93
CA SER A 399 -10.16 28.00 -9.67
C SER A 399 -9.31 28.08 -10.94
N ALA A 400 -9.95 28.09 -12.11
CA ALA A 400 -9.31 28.04 -13.43
C ALA A 400 -9.82 29.16 -14.35
N PRO A 401 -9.52 30.44 -14.08
CA PRO A 401 -10.17 31.58 -14.72
C PRO A 401 -9.93 31.68 -16.23
N GLY A 402 -8.81 31.15 -16.73
CA GLY A 402 -8.45 31.15 -18.16
C GLY A 402 -8.70 29.83 -18.88
N ALA A 403 -9.46 28.88 -18.30
CA ALA A 403 -9.61 27.55 -18.84
C ALA A 403 -10.27 27.53 -20.23
N ALA A 404 -9.63 26.88 -21.21
CA ALA A 404 -10.21 26.59 -22.51
C ALA A 404 -11.18 25.41 -22.40
N ALA A 405 -10.90 24.44 -21.55
CA ALA A 405 -11.77 23.32 -21.18
C ALA A 405 -11.56 23.00 -19.70
N ASP A 406 -12.41 22.17 -19.10
CA ASP A 406 -12.29 21.81 -17.67
C ASP A 406 -11.01 21.04 -17.35
N TRP A 407 -10.34 20.48 -18.36
CA TRP A 407 -9.08 19.73 -18.26
C TRP A 407 -7.90 20.41 -18.98
N VAL A 408 -8.10 21.55 -19.65
CA VAL A 408 -7.08 22.33 -20.38
C VAL A 408 -7.06 23.75 -19.83
N PHE A 409 -6.10 24.03 -18.97
CA PHE A 409 -5.94 25.36 -18.36
C PHE A 409 -4.55 25.55 -17.78
N SER A 410 -4.19 26.79 -17.57
CA SER A 410 -3.00 27.22 -16.84
C SER A 410 -3.38 28.24 -15.77
N GLY A 411 -2.50 28.43 -14.79
CA GLY A 411 -2.73 29.38 -13.71
C GLY A 411 -3.81 28.95 -12.71
N GLY A 412 -4.08 27.65 -12.64
CA GLY A 412 -5.02 27.09 -11.67
C GLY A 412 -4.57 27.33 -10.23
N SER A 413 -5.51 27.60 -9.34
CA SER A 413 -5.26 27.80 -7.91
C SER A 413 -6.15 26.89 -7.08
N LEU A 414 -5.58 26.24 -6.05
CA LEU A 414 -6.31 25.38 -5.13
C LEU A 414 -7.12 26.24 -4.15
N MET A 415 -8.41 26.00 -4.12
CA MET A 415 -9.40 26.66 -3.26
C MET A 415 -10.03 25.66 -2.32
N THR A 416 -10.51 26.14 -1.18
CA THR A 416 -11.39 25.37 -0.28
C THR A 416 -12.65 26.17 0.05
N ILE A 417 -13.74 25.46 0.27
CA ILE A 417 -15.04 26.05 0.64
C ILE A 417 -15.72 25.14 1.68
N THR A 418 -16.36 25.72 2.68
CA THR A 418 -17.16 24.95 3.64
C THR A 418 -18.47 24.50 3.02
N TYR A 419 -18.96 23.35 3.43
CA TYR A 419 -20.23 22.78 3.01
C TYR A 419 -21.03 22.31 4.23
N ASP A 420 -22.26 22.80 4.33
CA ASP A 420 -23.24 22.36 5.32
C ASP A 420 -24.16 21.30 4.69
N ARG A 421 -23.93 20.05 5.10
CA ARG A 421 -24.66 18.88 4.60
C ARG A 421 -26.14 18.87 4.99
N ALA A 422 -26.52 19.52 6.10
CA ALA A 422 -27.91 19.53 6.57
C ALA A 422 -28.80 20.44 5.72
N THR A 423 -28.20 21.48 5.12
CA THR A 423 -28.91 22.51 4.35
C THR A 423 -28.51 22.54 2.88
N ASP A 424 -27.55 21.72 2.46
CA ASP A 424 -26.94 21.71 1.11
C ASP A 424 -26.40 23.10 0.70
N THR A 425 -25.80 23.84 1.64
CA THR A 425 -25.30 25.20 1.42
C THR A 425 -23.78 25.31 1.53
N PHE A 426 -23.21 26.26 0.80
CA PHE A 426 -21.78 26.52 0.78
C PHE A 426 -21.44 27.86 1.41
N GLY A 427 -20.29 27.96 2.06
CA GLY A 427 -19.73 29.21 2.56
C GLY A 427 -19.04 30.03 1.47
N ALA A 428 -18.05 30.83 1.84
CA ALA A 428 -17.20 31.54 0.90
C ALA A 428 -15.97 30.72 0.52
N ALA A 429 -15.62 30.73 -0.77
CA ALA A 429 -14.40 30.10 -1.26
C ALA A 429 -13.15 30.88 -0.77
N THR A 430 -12.15 30.16 -0.29
CA THR A 430 -10.88 30.72 0.18
C THR A 430 -9.70 30.06 -0.54
N PRO A 431 -8.68 30.84 -0.96
CA PRO A 431 -7.49 30.26 -1.57
C PRO A 431 -6.63 29.54 -0.52
N LEU A 432 -6.18 28.32 -0.85
CA LEU A 432 -5.23 27.56 -0.06
C LEU A 432 -3.84 27.58 -0.71
N VAL A 433 -3.75 27.36 -2.03
CA VAL A 433 -2.51 27.46 -2.80
C VAL A 433 -2.79 28.29 -4.04
N ALA A 434 -2.28 29.51 -4.05
CA ALA A 434 -2.38 30.38 -5.23
C ALA A 434 -1.35 29.98 -6.30
N SER A 435 -1.74 30.09 -7.58
CA SER A 435 -0.79 30.06 -8.68
C SER A 435 0.20 31.22 -8.55
N ALA A 436 1.47 30.91 -8.78
CA ALA A 436 2.56 31.89 -8.83
C ALA A 436 3.18 31.98 -10.25
N GLY A 437 2.36 31.77 -11.28
CA GLY A 437 2.78 31.66 -12.67
C GLY A 437 2.91 30.22 -13.14
N ASP A 438 2.59 29.29 -12.27
CA ASP A 438 2.47 27.84 -12.51
C ASP A 438 0.99 27.41 -12.48
N ASN A 439 0.75 26.14 -12.64
CA ASN A 439 -0.58 25.54 -12.64
C ASN A 439 -0.74 24.57 -11.47
N VAL A 440 -1.83 24.69 -10.71
CA VAL A 440 -2.21 23.80 -9.60
C VAL A 440 -3.48 23.06 -10.02
N PHE A 441 -3.52 21.70 -9.82
CA PHE A 441 -4.63 20.89 -10.30
C PHE A 441 -4.74 19.55 -9.56
N TYR A 442 -5.86 18.82 -9.74
CA TYR A 442 -6.21 17.53 -9.15
C TYR A 442 -6.00 17.43 -7.64
N PRO A 443 -6.70 18.26 -6.82
CA PRO A 443 -6.63 18.13 -5.38
C PRO A 443 -7.27 16.82 -4.91
N SER A 444 -6.74 16.27 -3.81
CA SER A 444 -7.29 15.12 -3.11
C SER A 444 -7.08 15.25 -1.61
N TRP A 445 -8.14 15.05 -0.82
CA TRP A 445 -8.08 15.08 0.64
C TRP A 445 -7.47 13.81 1.20
N SER A 446 -6.55 13.95 2.16
CA SER A 446 -6.03 12.81 2.92
C SER A 446 -7.13 12.14 3.75
N PRO A 447 -6.97 10.84 4.09
CA PRO A 447 -7.98 10.10 4.84
C PRO A 447 -8.27 10.68 6.24
N ASP A 448 -7.30 11.39 6.85
CA ASP A 448 -7.45 12.09 8.13
C ASP A 448 -8.00 13.53 7.98
N GLY A 449 -8.17 14.02 6.75
CA GLY A 449 -8.67 15.38 6.46
C GLY A 449 -7.71 16.51 6.81
N GLN A 450 -6.44 16.23 7.13
CA GLN A 450 -5.46 17.24 7.54
C GLN A 450 -4.56 17.71 6.39
N TRP A 451 -4.54 16.99 5.26
CA TRP A 451 -3.69 17.29 4.13
C TRP A 451 -4.47 17.34 2.83
N LEU A 452 -3.97 18.09 1.89
CA LEU A 452 -4.35 18.03 0.48
C LEU A 452 -3.16 17.65 -0.36
N LEU A 453 -3.32 16.59 -1.15
CA LEU A 453 -2.45 16.19 -2.24
C LEU A 453 -2.89 16.95 -3.49
N PHE A 454 -1.97 17.37 -4.34
CA PHE A 454 -2.28 18.04 -5.59
C PHE A 454 -1.11 17.96 -6.57
N ASN A 455 -1.35 18.31 -7.80
CA ASN A 455 -0.33 18.40 -8.82
C ASN A 455 0.05 19.85 -9.13
N ARG A 456 1.31 20.07 -9.50
CA ARG A 456 1.80 21.33 -10.07
C ARG A 456 2.51 21.07 -11.39
N SER A 457 2.32 21.98 -12.35
CA SER A 457 3.02 21.99 -13.64
C SER A 457 3.36 23.40 -14.06
N SER A 458 4.22 23.55 -15.07
CA SER A 458 4.59 24.85 -15.62
C SER A 458 3.54 25.43 -16.56
N GLU A 459 2.72 24.58 -17.23
CA GLU A 459 1.81 25.02 -18.28
C GLU A 459 0.41 24.43 -18.16
N ASP A 460 0.20 23.13 -18.46
CA ASP A 460 -1.12 22.50 -18.62
C ASP A 460 -1.48 21.60 -17.42
N ALA A 461 -2.79 21.33 -17.28
CA ALA A 461 -3.36 20.53 -16.19
C ALA A 461 -3.51 19.03 -16.52
N TYR A 462 -3.33 18.60 -17.76
CA TYR A 462 -3.65 17.21 -18.14
C TYR A 462 -2.42 16.32 -18.29
N ASP A 463 -1.51 16.67 -19.19
CA ASP A 463 -0.43 15.79 -19.62
C ASP A 463 0.92 16.52 -19.70
N ASP A 464 1.10 17.54 -18.90
CA ASP A 464 2.31 18.35 -18.87
C ASP A 464 3.49 17.53 -18.36
N PRO A 465 4.62 17.47 -19.11
CA PRO A 465 5.82 16.76 -18.67
C PRO A 465 6.41 17.25 -17.35
N SER A 466 6.19 18.52 -16.98
CA SER A 466 6.66 19.10 -15.73
C SER A 466 5.75 18.82 -14.54
N ALA A 467 4.64 18.07 -14.73
CA ALA A 467 3.71 17.76 -13.66
C ALA A 467 4.39 16.97 -12.53
N GLU A 468 4.23 17.46 -11.32
CA GLU A 468 4.80 16.92 -10.09
C GLU A 468 3.75 16.86 -8.98
N VAL A 469 3.98 15.97 -8.00
CA VAL A 469 3.08 15.74 -6.84
C VAL A 469 3.54 16.57 -5.65
N TYR A 470 2.60 17.27 -5.04
CA TYR A 470 2.79 18.13 -3.87
C TYR A 470 1.75 17.84 -2.79
N VAL A 471 2.08 18.20 -1.55
CA VAL A 471 1.17 18.20 -0.41
C VAL A 471 1.11 19.58 0.26
N VAL A 472 0.01 19.87 0.91
CA VAL A 472 -0.15 21.07 1.75
C VAL A 472 -1.04 20.75 2.96
N ARG A 473 -0.77 21.38 4.10
CA ARG A 473 -1.68 21.34 5.26
C ARG A 473 -3.02 21.97 4.89
N ALA A 474 -4.11 21.29 5.17
CA ALA A 474 -5.46 21.72 4.82
C ALA A 474 -5.94 22.97 5.58
N ASP A 475 -5.27 23.31 6.67
CA ASP A 475 -5.49 24.54 7.44
C ASP A 475 -4.66 25.74 6.95
N GLY A 476 -3.79 25.53 5.95
CA GLY A 476 -2.91 26.57 5.41
C GLY A 476 -1.76 26.99 6.34
N SER A 477 -1.50 26.24 7.41
CA SER A 477 -0.48 26.55 8.41
C SER A 477 0.97 26.42 7.91
N ALA A 478 1.17 25.73 6.77
CA ALA A 478 2.47 25.50 6.16
C ALA A 478 2.42 25.73 4.64
N ALA A 479 3.57 26.11 4.08
CA ALA A 479 3.73 26.20 2.63
C ALA A 479 3.60 24.80 1.97
N PRO A 480 3.16 24.73 0.68
CA PRO A 480 3.16 23.50 -0.07
C PRO A 480 4.54 22.85 -0.12
N GLN A 481 4.58 21.52 0.03
CA GLN A 481 5.80 20.73 -0.02
C GLN A 481 5.75 19.74 -1.19
N LYS A 482 6.80 19.72 -1.99
CA LYS A 482 7.01 18.73 -3.05
C LYS A 482 7.36 17.38 -2.42
N LEU A 483 6.86 16.30 -2.99
CA LEU A 483 7.29 14.94 -2.66
C LEU A 483 8.47 14.58 -3.58
N ASP A 484 9.69 14.91 -3.16
CA ASP A 484 10.88 14.83 -4.05
C ASP A 484 11.15 13.40 -4.52
N THR A 485 11.09 12.44 -3.62
CA THR A 485 11.43 11.04 -3.91
C THR A 485 10.46 10.37 -4.89
N PRO A 486 9.12 10.45 -4.73
CA PRO A 486 8.18 9.91 -5.72
C PRO A 486 8.24 10.64 -7.06
N ASN A 487 8.54 11.92 -7.05
CA ASN A 487 8.62 12.71 -8.29
C ASN A 487 9.87 12.39 -9.12
N MET A 488 10.95 11.91 -8.50
CA MET A 488 12.22 11.68 -9.19
C MET A 488 12.77 12.95 -9.90
N SER A 489 13.37 12.79 -11.07
CA SER A 489 13.72 13.90 -11.96
C SER A 489 12.51 14.30 -12.82
N GLY A 490 12.31 15.58 -13.08
CA GLY A 490 11.20 16.10 -13.90
C GLY A 490 11.14 15.53 -15.33
N GLY A 491 10.09 15.86 -16.06
CA GLY A 491 9.91 15.45 -17.46
C GLY A 491 9.17 14.12 -17.66
N ILE A 492 8.57 13.57 -16.62
CA ILE A 492 7.92 12.24 -16.62
C ILE A 492 6.42 12.27 -16.31
N THR A 493 5.81 13.43 -16.28
CA THR A 493 4.36 13.64 -16.08
C THR A 493 3.85 12.86 -14.86
N ASN A 494 4.13 13.31 -13.64
CA ASN A 494 3.53 12.74 -12.42
C ASN A 494 2.21 13.46 -12.16
N SER A 495 1.08 12.85 -12.52
CA SER A 495 -0.24 13.49 -12.52
C SER A 495 -1.31 12.59 -11.92
N TRP A 496 -2.53 13.11 -11.73
CA TRP A 496 -3.68 12.37 -11.20
C TRP A 496 -3.41 11.74 -9.84
N ALA A 497 -2.79 12.50 -8.95
CA ALA A 497 -2.47 12.03 -7.62
C ALA A 497 -3.73 11.85 -6.77
N ARG A 498 -3.86 10.70 -6.08
CA ARG A 498 -4.99 10.35 -5.20
C ARG A 498 -4.50 9.63 -3.94
N TRP A 499 -5.10 9.98 -2.80
CA TRP A 499 -4.88 9.23 -1.57
C TRP A 499 -5.66 7.92 -1.58
N ALA A 500 -5.06 6.88 -0.97
CA ALA A 500 -5.83 5.76 -0.45
C ALA A 500 -6.73 6.23 0.70
N PRO A 501 -7.91 5.63 0.90
CA PRO A 501 -8.86 6.08 1.92
C PRO A 501 -8.51 5.64 3.35
N PHE A 502 -7.32 5.06 3.57
CA PHE A 502 -6.89 4.44 4.82
C PHE A 502 -5.77 5.25 5.48
N VAL A 503 -5.78 5.27 6.82
CA VAL A 503 -4.63 5.62 7.64
C VAL A 503 -3.99 4.32 8.09
N GLN A 504 -2.72 4.12 7.81
CA GLN A 504 -1.93 3.00 8.29
C GLN A 504 -0.85 3.47 9.24
N VAL A 505 -0.19 2.54 9.91
CA VAL A 505 0.93 2.79 10.81
C VAL A 505 2.13 1.99 10.33
N LEU A 506 3.28 2.64 10.25
CA LEU A 506 4.54 1.95 10.05
C LEU A 506 5.03 1.44 11.40
N ALA A 507 5.23 0.13 11.54
CA ALA A 507 5.69 -0.54 12.76
C ALA A 507 4.82 -0.23 14.01
N PRO A 508 3.56 -0.70 14.09
CA PRO A 508 2.69 -0.50 15.23
C PRO A 508 3.25 -1.17 16.51
N GLY A 509 2.99 -0.55 17.66
CA GLY A 509 3.46 -1.03 18.97
C GLY A 509 4.89 -0.65 19.35
N GLU A 510 5.65 -0.03 18.43
CA GLU A 510 6.94 0.56 18.75
C GLU A 510 6.78 1.96 19.39
N PRO A 511 7.77 2.42 20.20
CA PRO A 511 7.70 3.75 20.81
C PRO A 511 7.56 4.90 19.80
N GLU A 512 7.87 4.66 18.54
CA GLU A 512 7.85 5.60 17.41
C GLU A 512 6.82 5.19 16.36
N GLU A 513 5.59 4.84 16.75
CA GLU A 513 4.50 4.64 15.81
C GLU A 513 4.39 5.83 14.85
N GLU A 514 4.55 5.58 13.56
CA GLU A 514 4.50 6.63 12.55
C GLU A 514 3.27 6.44 11.64
N PRO A 515 2.28 7.37 11.65
CA PRO A 515 1.20 7.35 10.69
C PRO A 515 1.72 7.42 9.28
N MET A 516 1.13 6.62 8.40
CA MET A 516 1.48 6.53 6.99
C MET A 516 0.21 6.53 6.13
N PHE A 517 0.26 7.27 5.03
CA PHE A 517 -0.80 7.28 4.02
C PHE A 517 -0.24 6.83 2.68
N TRP A 518 -0.98 6.00 1.98
CA TRP A 518 -0.63 5.65 0.61
C TRP A 518 -1.21 6.66 -0.37
N LEU A 519 -0.45 6.95 -1.41
CA LEU A 519 -0.92 7.72 -2.55
C LEU A 519 -0.59 7.01 -3.85
N THR A 520 -1.48 7.12 -4.82
CA THR A 520 -1.26 6.69 -6.20
C THR A 520 -1.20 7.88 -7.14
N PHE A 521 -0.46 7.74 -8.21
CA PHE A 521 -0.43 8.72 -9.29
C PHE A 521 -0.07 8.04 -10.62
N SER A 522 -0.41 8.69 -11.72
CA SER A 522 -0.02 8.26 -13.06
C SER A 522 1.32 8.87 -13.43
N SER A 523 2.23 8.06 -13.99
CA SER A 523 3.53 8.57 -14.43
C SER A 523 3.99 7.92 -15.73
N LYS A 524 4.62 8.73 -16.59
CA LYS A 524 5.26 8.29 -17.84
C LYS A 524 6.72 7.89 -17.66
N ARG A 525 7.18 7.68 -16.41
CA ARG A 525 8.53 7.21 -16.11
C ARG A 525 8.81 5.84 -16.68
N ALA A 526 10.08 5.54 -16.87
CA ALA A 526 10.51 4.19 -17.20
C ALA A 526 10.16 3.19 -16.09
N PHE A 527 9.75 1.98 -16.48
CA PHE A 527 9.60 0.86 -15.56
C PHE A 527 10.81 -0.07 -15.67
N GLY A 528 11.84 0.24 -14.92
CA GLY A 528 13.09 -0.50 -14.92
C GLY A 528 13.61 -0.76 -16.34
N VAL A 529 13.82 -2.04 -16.68
CA VAL A 529 14.26 -2.47 -18.03
C VAL A 529 13.09 -2.86 -18.95
N ARG A 530 11.84 -2.90 -18.44
CA ARG A 530 10.68 -3.41 -19.20
C ARG A 530 9.96 -2.36 -20.03
N LEU A 531 9.90 -1.09 -19.56
CA LEU A 531 9.32 0.02 -20.31
C LEU A 531 10.30 1.19 -20.35
N PRO A 532 10.56 1.77 -21.53
CA PRO A 532 11.45 2.93 -21.66
C PRO A 532 10.85 4.24 -21.16
N GLY A 533 9.58 4.25 -20.71
CA GLY A 533 8.82 5.45 -20.40
C GLY A 533 8.00 5.97 -21.58
N GLY A 534 7.30 7.10 -21.36
CA GLY A 534 6.42 7.73 -22.34
C GLY A 534 4.96 7.24 -22.29
N GLN A 535 4.71 6.05 -21.79
CA GLN A 535 3.38 5.48 -21.55
C GLN A 535 3.04 5.58 -20.07
N PRO A 536 1.88 6.18 -19.70
CA PRO A 536 1.52 6.30 -18.30
C PRO A 536 1.19 4.95 -17.69
N GLN A 537 1.69 4.76 -16.48
CA GLN A 537 1.42 3.63 -15.60
C GLN A 537 1.04 4.14 -14.22
N LEU A 538 0.35 3.33 -13.42
CA LEU A 538 0.02 3.65 -12.03
C LEU A 538 1.20 3.32 -11.12
N TRP A 539 1.57 4.30 -10.31
CA TRP A 539 2.61 4.22 -9.32
C TRP A 539 2.05 4.54 -7.94
N MET A 540 2.64 3.96 -6.92
CA MET A 540 2.24 4.14 -5.54
C MET A 540 3.44 4.48 -4.68
N ALA A 541 3.24 5.35 -3.70
CA ALA A 541 4.25 5.75 -2.73
C ALA A 541 3.61 6.01 -1.37
N PRO A 542 4.35 5.87 -0.26
CA PRO A 542 3.90 6.31 1.05
C PRO A 542 4.14 7.80 1.27
N PHE A 543 3.34 8.37 2.15
CA PHE A 543 3.54 9.68 2.75
C PHE A 543 3.55 9.53 4.27
N PHE A 544 4.51 10.17 4.92
CA PHE A 544 4.72 10.15 6.36
C PHE A 544 4.46 11.55 6.94
N PRO A 545 3.26 11.82 7.49
CA PRO A 545 2.89 13.16 7.95
C PRO A 545 3.85 13.76 8.99
N ALA A 546 4.43 12.91 9.85
CA ALA A 546 5.35 13.35 10.90
C ALA A 546 6.69 13.89 10.35
N ARG A 547 7.07 13.50 9.13
CA ARG A 547 8.31 13.95 8.47
C ARG A 547 8.15 15.26 7.70
N ALA A 548 6.91 15.68 7.46
CA ALA A 548 6.64 16.89 6.69
C ALA A 548 7.25 18.14 7.36
N GLY A 549 7.90 18.99 6.55
CA GLY A 549 8.58 20.19 7.03
C GLY A 549 9.97 19.96 7.61
N THR A 550 10.41 18.72 7.84
CA THR A 550 11.76 18.38 8.34
C THR A 550 12.65 17.71 7.28
N GLY A 551 12.05 17.22 6.20
CA GLY A 551 12.71 16.55 5.09
C GLY A 551 11.68 16.14 4.05
N ASP A 552 12.03 15.19 3.16
CA ASP A 552 11.07 14.57 2.24
C ASP A 552 10.17 13.60 3.01
N PRO A 553 8.85 13.85 3.09
CA PRO A 553 7.92 13.01 3.85
C PRO A 553 7.45 11.77 3.06
N SER A 554 8.21 11.29 2.12
CA SER A 554 7.82 10.21 1.20
C SER A 554 8.97 9.21 0.98
N ALA A 555 8.69 8.11 0.30
CA ALA A 555 9.67 7.14 -0.16
C ALA A 555 9.55 6.91 -1.67
N PRO A 556 10.49 6.21 -2.32
CA PRO A 556 10.43 5.92 -3.74
C PRO A 556 9.15 5.21 -4.13
N ALA A 557 8.56 5.62 -5.26
CA ALA A 557 7.37 4.99 -5.78
C ALA A 557 7.68 3.66 -6.46
N PHE A 558 6.75 2.72 -6.35
CA PHE A 558 6.76 1.46 -7.08
C PHE A 558 5.56 1.36 -8.01
N ARG A 559 5.71 0.58 -9.10
CA ARG A 559 4.62 0.30 -10.04
C ARG A 559 3.66 -0.72 -9.42
N LEU A 560 2.36 -0.46 -9.50
CA LEU A 560 1.37 -1.44 -9.07
C LEU A 560 1.38 -2.66 -10.01
N PRO A 561 1.51 -3.90 -9.49
CA PRO A 561 1.81 -5.08 -10.32
C PRO A 561 0.63 -5.55 -11.19
N PHE A 562 -0.60 -5.39 -10.74
CA PHE A 562 -1.82 -5.93 -11.35
C PHE A 562 -2.22 -5.30 -12.69
N GLN A 563 -1.65 -4.14 -13.05
CA GLN A 563 -1.99 -3.45 -14.29
C GLN A 563 -1.23 -4.02 -15.50
N ASP A 564 -1.88 -4.04 -16.66
CA ASP A 564 -1.24 -4.47 -17.89
C ASP A 564 -0.14 -3.47 -18.32
N ILE A 565 1.03 -4.00 -18.68
CA ILE A 565 2.19 -3.20 -19.08
C ILE A 565 2.02 -2.61 -20.50
N GLY A 566 1.18 -3.22 -21.34
CA GLY A 566 0.93 -2.81 -22.73
C GLY A 566 -0.14 -1.74 -22.88
N THR A 567 -0.79 -1.33 -21.79
CA THR A 567 -1.85 -0.30 -21.80
C THR A 567 -1.39 0.99 -21.15
N SER A 568 -1.99 2.11 -21.54
CA SER A 568 -1.89 3.39 -20.87
C SER A 568 -2.86 3.40 -19.70
N ASN A 569 -2.33 3.47 -18.47
CA ASN A 569 -3.11 3.33 -17.24
C ASN A 569 -3.12 4.65 -16.47
N HIS A 570 -4.33 5.19 -16.22
CA HIS A 570 -4.51 6.52 -15.63
C HIS A 570 -5.62 6.56 -14.59
N ILE A 571 -5.67 7.67 -13.83
CA ILE A 571 -6.84 8.09 -13.04
C ILE A 571 -7.23 7.01 -12.04
N ALA A 572 -6.29 6.61 -11.20
CA ALA A 572 -6.57 5.68 -10.11
C ALA A 572 -7.60 6.31 -9.15
N GLN A 573 -8.65 5.56 -8.83
CA GLN A 573 -9.68 5.92 -7.85
C GLN A 573 -9.79 4.78 -6.83
N TRP A 574 -9.79 5.13 -5.57
CA TRP A 574 -9.83 4.20 -4.47
C TRP A 574 -11.24 4.02 -3.92
N THR A 575 -11.54 2.83 -3.41
CA THR A 575 -12.73 2.52 -2.62
C THR A 575 -12.36 1.74 -1.36
N GLU A 576 -13.14 1.90 -0.28
CA GLU A 576 -12.91 1.17 0.96
C GLU A 576 -13.21 -0.33 0.84
N GLN A 577 -14.00 -0.71 -0.15
CA GLN A 577 -14.35 -2.11 -0.44
C GLN A 577 -14.60 -2.31 -1.92
N VAL A 578 -14.45 -3.54 -2.37
CA VAL A 578 -14.87 -3.97 -3.71
C VAL A 578 -16.29 -4.52 -3.62
N ILE A 579 -17.16 -4.02 -4.50
CA ILE A 579 -18.55 -4.51 -4.59
C ILE A 579 -18.58 -5.63 -5.64
N ASP A 580 -19.08 -6.80 -5.25
CA ASP A 580 -19.30 -7.90 -6.19
C ASP A 580 -20.32 -7.48 -7.27
N VAL A 581 -20.07 -7.93 -8.49
CA VAL A 581 -20.96 -7.68 -9.63
C VAL A 581 -21.98 -8.80 -9.69
N GLU A 582 -23.27 -8.45 -9.74
CA GLU A 582 -24.41 -9.38 -9.87
C GLU A 582 -24.58 -9.93 -11.30
#